data_c0e4267911c0c38a878a1730e5690377
#
_entry.id   c0e4267911c0c38a878a1730e5690377
#
_cell.length_a   1.000
_cell.length_b   1.000
_cell.length_c   1.000
_cell.angle_alpha   90.00
_cell.angle_beta   90.00
_cell.angle_gamma   90.00
#
_symmetry.space_group_name_H-M   'P 1'
#
loop_
_entity.id
_entity.type
_entity.pdbx_description
1 polymer ?
#
loop_
_entity_poly.entity_id
_entity_poly.type
_entity_poly.pdbx_seq_one_letter_code
_entity_poly.pdbx_strand_id
1 'polypeptide(L)'
;MASFRGRRRPSPLLLVVGLALSWQAVARADQNDLNLLNLCLTPDRANHCASGSDPNAQSRYRSLMSELGVVVAPRLMTPADTLGYAGFQFSGELGITTINNNRKVSNDPTGIAYWNGIEGVHANSPTASRPSSSLTTVGGFVRKGLWFPLPAFEFGAGAIDVLGSHMYAMQGYAKIALQEGFHDWVLPSFAVRGSVSQLLGTSQVNMTVWGVDVLISKAFGIGGTARIEPYFGWNVLFIDARSGVIDATPSCDAYAQHLLAPGTTQAGSGCDPANDGTWNDLGNNFTFASQDIITRYRWSVGAKLKLSVLFLTVEGDLIQGGSSHDSNADIVDSSAKQESFALSAGLDF
;
A
#
# COMPACT_ATOMS: atom_id res chain seq x y z
N MET A 1 24.31 -59.63 -14.32
CA MET A 1 24.61 -58.20 -14.01
C MET A 1 23.34 -57.39 -14.30
N ALA A 2 22.58 -57.07 -13.25
CA ALA A 2 21.32 -56.29 -13.35
C ALA A 2 21.59 -54.88 -12.81
N SER A 3 21.42 -53.90 -13.69
CA SER A 3 21.62 -52.47 -13.36
C SER A 3 20.38 -51.91 -12.66
N PHE A 4 20.52 -51.55 -11.38
CA PHE A 4 19.52 -50.84 -10.61
C PHE A 4 19.56 -49.35 -11.00
N ARG A 5 18.60 -48.84 -11.81
CA ARG A 5 18.35 -47.43 -12.02
C ARG A 5 17.53 -46.87 -10.84
N GLY A 6 18.19 -46.17 -9.93
CA GLY A 6 17.54 -45.43 -8.84
C GLY A 6 16.69 -44.27 -9.39
N ARG A 7 15.38 -44.36 -9.26
CA ARG A 7 14.46 -43.24 -9.47
C ARG A 7 14.67 -42.21 -8.34
N ARG A 8 15.27 -41.06 -8.67
CA ARG A 8 15.27 -39.90 -7.76
C ARG A 8 13.86 -39.35 -7.65
N ARG A 9 13.27 -39.40 -6.48
CA ARG A 9 12.00 -38.73 -6.19
C ARG A 9 12.30 -37.20 -6.12
N PRO A 10 11.50 -36.34 -6.81
CA PRO A 10 11.68 -34.90 -6.67
C PRO A 10 11.40 -34.50 -5.23
N SER A 11 12.22 -33.60 -4.69
CA SER A 11 12.06 -33.11 -3.33
C SER A 11 10.75 -32.32 -3.21
N PRO A 12 10.01 -32.45 -2.11
CA PRO A 12 8.73 -31.74 -1.93
C PRO A 12 8.87 -30.22 -1.99
N LEU A 13 10.07 -29.69 -1.75
CA LEU A 13 10.37 -28.26 -1.86
C LEU A 13 10.22 -27.72 -3.29
N LEU A 14 10.61 -28.51 -4.31
CA LEU A 14 10.47 -28.14 -5.73
C LEU A 14 9.02 -28.14 -6.19
N LEU A 15 8.16 -28.94 -5.57
CA LEU A 15 6.73 -29.00 -5.91
C LEU A 15 5.97 -27.79 -5.34
N VAL A 16 6.33 -27.29 -4.18
CA VAL A 16 5.73 -26.10 -3.56
C VAL A 16 6.13 -24.82 -4.31
N VAL A 17 7.38 -24.71 -4.76
CA VAL A 17 7.83 -23.56 -5.57
C VAL A 17 7.21 -23.59 -6.97
N GLY A 18 6.98 -24.76 -7.56
CA GLY A 18 6.33 -24.89 -8.87
C GLY A 18 4.85 -24.54 -8.86
N LEU A 19 4.13 -24.78 -7.78
CA LEU A 19 2.71 -24.42 -7.62
C LEU A 19 2.50 -22.93 -7.41
N ALA A 20 3.47 -22.22 -6.82
CA ALA A 20 3.39 -20.77 -6.61
C ALA A 20 3.62 -19.97 -7.92
N LEU A 21 4.24 -20.57 -8.94
CA LEU A 21 4.57 -19.89 -10.20
C LEU A 21 3.53 -20.10 -11.33
N SER A 22 2.45 -20.87 -11.09
CA SER A 22 1.47 -21.21 -12.13
C SER A 22 0.18 -20.38 -12.09
N TRP A 23 0.05 -19.36 -11.25
CA TRP A 23 -1.05 -18.40 -11.35
C TRP A 23 -0.76 -17.38 -12.44
N GLN A 24 -1.00 -17.78 -13.68
CA GLN A 24 -1.19 -16.80 -14.76
C GLN A 24 -2.57 -16.18 -14.55
N ALA A 25 -2.64 -15.08 -13.81
CA ALA A 25 -3.83 -14.26 -13.78
C ALA A 25 -4.07 -13.73 -15.21
N VAL A 26 -5.20 -14.09 -15.80
CA VAL A 26 -5.74 -13.36 -16.96
C VAL A 26 -5.85 -11.90 -16.47
N ALA A 27 -5.22 -10.96 -17.18
CA ALA A 27 -5.28 -9.54 -16.88
C ALA A 27 -6.74 -9.07 -16.97
N ARG A 28 -7.47 -9.17 -15.87
CA ARG A 28 -8.73 -8.50 -15.63
C ARG A 28 -8.40 -7.36 -14.66
N ALA A 29 -8.82 -6.16 -15.00
CA ALA A 29 -8.79 -5.08 -14.03
C ALA A 29 -9.58 -5.52 -12.78
N ASP A 30 -8.91 -5.57 -11.64
CA ASP A 30 -9.53 -5.93 -10.38
C ASP A 30 -10.25 -4.70 -9.80
N GLN A 31 -11.25 -4.94 -8.98
CA GLN A 31 -12.15 -3.87 -8.52
C GLN A 31 -11.43 -2.76 -7.73
N ASN A 32 -10.28 -3.07 -7.10
CA ASN A 32 -9.50 -2.12 -6.31
C ASN A 32 -8.28 -1.57 -7.08
N ASP A 33 -8.10 -1.90 -8.36
CA ASP A 33 -7.09 -1.27 -9.19
C ASP A 33 -7.37 0.22 -9.37
N LEU A 34 -6.30 1.01 -9.47
CA LEU A 34 -6.45 2.44 -9.69
C LEU A 34 -6.96 2.73 -11.11
N ASN A 35 -7.93 3.63 -11.18
CA ASN A 35 -8.39 4.30 -12.39
C ASN A 35 -8.57 5.79 -12.11
N LEU A 36 -7.48 6.52 -12.16
CA LEU A 36 -7.44 7.93 -11.82
C LEU A 36 -8.23 8.80 -12.80
N LEU A 37 -8.54 8.28 -13.99
CA LEU A 37 -9.43 8.96 -14.94
C LEU A 37 -10.82 9.23 -14.33
N ASN A 38 -11.29 8.36 -13.44
CA ASN A 38 -12.59 8.52 -12.78
C ASN A 38 -12.64 9.70 -11.79
N LEU A 39 -11.51 10.30 -11.45
CA LEU A 39 -11.45 11.52 -10.67
C LEU A 39 -11.81 12.77 -11.51
N CYS A 40 -11.90 12.61 -12.84
CA CYS A 40 -12.10 13.64 -13.82
C CYS A 40 -13.44 13.44 -14.52
N LEU A 41 -14.53 14.07 -14.06
CA LEU A 41 -15.90 13.77 -14.54
C LEU A 41 -16.51 14.83 -15.47
N THR A 42 -15.72 15.56 -16.23
CA THR A 42 -16.27 16.45 -17.26
C THR A 42 -16.19 15.79 -18.64
N PRO A 43 -17.06 16.15 -19.60
CA PRO A 43 -16.97 15.66 -20.97
C PRO A 43 -15.61 15.94 -21.63
N ASP A 44 -14.93 16.99 -21.17
CA ASP A 44 -13.59 17.41 -21.60
C ASP A 44 -12.54 16.99 -20.54
N ARG A 45 -12.41 15.69 -20.35
CA ARG A 45 -11.61 15.09 -19.27
C ARG A 45 -10.15 15.52 -19.29
N ALA A 46 -9.52 15.54 -20.45
CA ALA A 46 -8.10 15.85 -20.58
C ALA A 46 -7.79 17.30 -20.20
N ASN A 47 -8.59 18.25 -20.65
CA ASN A 47 -8.34 19.68 -20.41
C ASN A 47 -8.66 20.12 -18.98
N HIS A 48 -9.63 19.47 -18.30
CA HIS A 48 -10.01 19.83 -16.94
C HIS A 48 -9.14 19.19 -15.85
N CYS A 49 -8.54 18.05 -16.13
CA CYS A 49 -7.65 17.38 -15.17
C CYS A 49 -6.17 17.61 -15.44
N ALA A 50 -5.83 18.05 -16.65
CA ALA A 50 -4.45 18.35 -17.00
C ALA A 50 -3.86 19.43 -16.07
N SER A 51 -2.74 19.11 -15.48
CA SER A 51 -1.79 20.02 -14.81
C SER A 51 -2.37 21.28 -14.16
N GLY A 52 -3.19 21.13 -13.11
CA GLY A 52 -3.52 22.25 -12.24
C GLY A 52 -4.71 23.11 -12.63
N SER A 53 -5.44 22.77 -13.69
CA SER A 53 -6.62 23.54 -14.12
C SER A 53 -7.86 23.32 -13.25
N ASP A 54 -7.99 22.15 -12.57
CA ASP A 54 -9.07 21.86 -11.62
C ASP A 54 -8.50 21.52 -10.23
N PRO A 55 -8.48 22.49 -9.28
CA PRO A 55 -8.01 22.25 -7.92
C PRO A 55 -8.79 21.15 -7.19
N ASN A 56 -10.07 20.93 -7.53
CA ASN A 56 -10.88 19.88 -6.91
C ASN A 56 -10.43 18.49 -7.37
N ALA A 57 -10.11 18.30 -8.65
CA ALA A 57 -9.54 17.03 -9.14
C ALA A 57 -8.19 16.75 -8.50
N GLN A 58 -7.34 17.76 -8.35
CA GLN A 58 -6.06 17.66 -7.67
C GLN A 58 -6.24 17.31 -6.18
N SER A 59 -7.21 17.90 -5.50
CA SER A 59 -7.54 17.61 -4.11
C SER A 59 -8.15 16.21 -3.93
N ARG A 60 -8.94 15.72 -4.91
CA ARG A 60 -9.41 14.32 -4.92
C ARG A 60 -8.24 13.35 -5.05
N TYR A 61 -7.31 13.61 -5.98
CA TYR A 61 -6.10 12.82 -6.13
C TYR A 61 -5.29 12.80 -4.84
N ARG A 62 -5.03 13.97 -4.22
CA ARG A 62 -4.30 14.09 -2.96
C ARG A 62 -4.95 13.28 -1.83
N SER A 63 -6.27 13.39 -1.69
CA SER A 63 -7.01 12.69 -0.63
C SER A 63 -7.00 11.16 -0.83
N LEU A 64 -7.12 10.69 -2.08
CA LEU A 64 -6.99 9.28 -2.44
C LEU A 64 -5.59 8.76 -2.11
N MET A 65 -4.54 9.47 -2.53
CA MET A 65 -3.14 9.09 -2.26
C MET A 65 -2.83 9.11 -0.77
N SER A 66 -3.42 10.02 -0.02
CA SER A 66 -3.31 10.10 1.44
C SER A 66 -3.84 8.84 2.13
N GLU A 67 -5.04 8.36 1.77
CA GLU A 67 -5.59 7.13 2.36
C GLU A 67 -4.91 5.87 1.84
N LEU A 68 -4.60 5.79 0.55
CA LEU A 68 -3.87 4.64 -0.03
C LEU A 68 -2.47 4.52 0.55
N GLY A 69 -1.78 5.64 0.75
CA GLY A 69 -0.46 5.66 1.38
C GLY A 69 -0.46 5.06 2.79
N VAL A 70 -1.53 5.27 3.56
CA VAL A 70 -1.71 4.63 4.87
C VAL A 70 -1.88 3.12 4.74
N VAL A 71 -2.64 2.64 3.74
CA VAL A 71 -2.87 1.20 3.51
C VAL A 71 -1.58 0.47 3.21
N VAL A 72 -0.70 1.08 2.39
CA VAL A 72 0.57 0.48 1.99
C VAL A 72 1.75 0.80 2.92
N ALA A 73 1.55 1.66 3.92
CA ALA A 73 2.58 1.99 4.90
C ALA A 73 2.96 0.78 5.77
N PRO A 74 4.24 0.61 6.13
CA PRO A 74 4.66 -0.44 7.05
C PRO A 74 3.99 -0.28 8.41
N ARG A 75 3.34 -1.35 8.90
CA ARG A 75 2.80 -1.42 10.26
C ARG A 75 3.92 -1.69 11.26
N LEU A 76 3.68 -1.46 12.56
CA LEU A 76 4.68 -1.75 13.57
C LEU A 76 4.89 -3.24 13.72
N MET A 77 3.86 -3.99 14.06
CA MET A 77 3.80 -5.45 14.24
C MET A 77 4.96 -6.04 15.06
N THR A 78 5.65 -5.19 15.82
CA THR A 78 6.82 -5.56 16.64
C THR A 78 6.92 -4.62 17.84
N PRO A 79 7.21 -5.13 19.02
CA PRO A 79 7.47 -4.33 20.22
C PRO A 79 8.76 -3.51 20.10
N ALA A 80 9.06 -2.71 21.14
CA ALA A 80 10.26 -1.88 21.20
C ALA A 80 11.54 -2.69 21.31
N ASP A 81 11.51 -3.84 22.02
CA ASP A 81 12.66 -4.74 22.11
C ASP A 81 13.08 -5.24 20.72
N THR A 82 14.37 -5.40 20.50
CA THR A 82 14.91 -6.03 19.30
C THR A 82 14.94 -7.55 19.43
N LEU A 83 15.17 -8.25 18.31
CA LEU A 83 15.36 -9.70 18.33
C LEU A 83 16.71 -10.12 18.95
N GLY A 84 17.59 -9.16 19.25
CA GLY A 84 18.93 -9.43 19.72
C GLY A 84 19.88 -9.94 18.63
N TYR A 85 21.16 -10.12 18.97
CA TYR A 85 22.24 -10.39 18.02
C TYR A 85 22.02 -11.57 17.08
N ALA A 86 21.55 -12.69 17.58
CA ALA A 86 21.34 -13.90 16.77
C ALA A 86 19.88 -14.03 16.28
N GLY A 87 18.98 -13.20 16.80
CA GLY A 87 17.55 -13.32 16.57
C GLY A 87 17.17 -13.20 15.10
N PHE A 88 16.26 -14.04 14.68
CA PHE A 88 15.74 -14.11 13.34
C PHE A 88 14.24 -14.44 13.37
N GLN A 89 13.45 -13.72 12.61
CA GLN A 89 12.00 -13.88 12.61
C GLN A 89 11.45 -13.95 11.19
N PHE A 90 10.52 -14.89 10.97
CA PHE A 90 9.65 -14.94 9.80
C PHE A 90 8.21 -14.74 10.22
N SER A 91 7.45 -13.96 9.48
CA SER A 91 6.01 -13.78 9.72
C SER A 91 5.20 -13.72 8.44
N GLY A 92 3.96 -14.23 8.52
CA GLY A 92 2.87 -13.84 7.65
C GLY A 92 2.05 -12.75 8.33
N GLU A 93 1.56 -11.79 7.57
CA GLU A 93 0.81 -10.64 8.07
C GLU A 93 -0.50 -10.46 7.30
N LEU A 94 -1.58 -10.20 8.03
CA LEU A 94 -2.89 -9.85 7.50
C LEU A 94 -3.28 -8.51 8.09
N GLY A 95 -3.71 -7.57 7.26
CA GLY A 95 -4.17 -6.26 7.70
C GLY A 95 -5.47 -5.86 7.03
N ILE A 96 -6.33 -5.17 7.76
CA ILE A 96 -7.56 -4.58 7.25
C ILE A 96 -7.54 -3.11 7.65
N THR A 97 -7.61 -2.22 6.66
CA THR A 97 -7.62 -0.76 6.88
C THR A 97 -8.89 -0.17 6.33
N THR A 98 -9.60 0.61 7.15
CA THR A 98 -10.82 1.31 6.72
C THR A 98 -10.47 2.41 5.73
N ILE A 99 -11.34 2.59 4.73
CA ILE A 99 -11.31 3.69 3.78
C ILE A 99 -12.66 4.38 3.75
N ASN A 100 -12.69 5.68 3.47
CA ASN A 100 -13.95 6.39 3.39
C ASN A 100 -14.43 6.52 1.94
N ASN A 101 -15.04 5.45 1.45
CA ASN A 101 -15.47 5.27 0.06
C ASN A 101 -16.50 6.31 -0.45
N ASN A 102 -17.15 7.07 0.42
CA ASN A 102 -18.16 8.07 0.07
C ASN A 102 -17.71 9.51 0.34
N ARG A 103 -16.51 9.70 0.88
CA ARG A 103 -16.05 11.04 1.26
C ARG A 103 -15.65 11.85 0.04
N LYS A 104 -16.07 13.10 0.08
CA LYS A 104 -15.83 14.10 -0.95
C LYS A 104 -14.83 15.12 -0.45
N VAL A 105 -14.18 15.80 -1.37
CA VAL A 105 -13.38 16.99 -1.06
C VAL A 105 -14.31 18.10 -0.57
N SER A 106 -13.88 18.85 0.43
CA SER A 106 -14.62 20.01 0.92
C SER A 106 -14.79 21.05 -0.18
N ASN A 107 -16.02 21.57 -0.34
CA ASN A 107 -16.37 22.56 -1.36
C ASN A 107 -16.26 22.09 -2.82
N ASP A 108 -16.13 20.79 -3.08
CA ASP A 108 -16.17 20.26 -4.44
C ASP A 108 -17.62 20.26 -4.96
N PRO A 109 -17.96 21.11 -5.95
CA PRO A 109 -19.32 21.21 -6.49
C PRO A 109 -19.74 19.96 -7.27
N THR A 110 -18.79 19.15 -7.73
CA THR A 110 -19.08 17.94 -8.52
C THR A 110 -19.66 16.83 -7.66
N GLY A 111 -19.37 16.85 -6.37
CA GLY A 111 -19.87 15.87 -5.44
C GLY A 111 -19.24 14.47 -5.60
N ILE A 112 -18.09 14.36 -6.25
CA ILE A 112 -17.38 13.11 -6.50
C ILE A 112 -16.63 12.68 -5.24
N ALA A 113 -16.76 11.40 -4.85
CA ALA A 113 -15.92 10.82 -3.84
C ALA A 113 -14.52 10.53 -4.40
N TYR A 114 -13.46 10.79 -3.62
CA TYR A 114 -12.10 10.57 -4.11
C TYR A 114 -11.76 9.07 -4.29
N TRP A 115 -12.46 8.15 -3.63
CA TRP A 115 -12.35 6.72 -3.90
C TRP A 115 -13.04 6.25 -5.19
N ASN A 116 -13.66 7.17 -5.96
CA ASN A 116 -14.08 6.85 -7.32
C ASN A 116 -12.89 6.61 -8.26
N GLY A 117 -11.68 6.98 -7.87
CA GLY A 117 -10.44 6.75 -8.62
C GLY A 117 -9.98 5.29 -8.68
N ILE A 118 -10.89 4.31 -8.60
CA ILE A 118 -10.63 2.88 -8.76
C ILE A 118 -11.51 2.28 -9.86
N GLU A 119 -11.07 1.14 -10.42
CA GLU A 119 -11.73 0.45 -11.54
C GLU A 119 -13.15 -0.04 -11.22
N GLY A 120 -13.41 -0.46 -9.97
CA GLY A 120 -14.73 -0.96 -9.57
C GLY A 120 -15.85 0.08 -9.64
N VAL A 121 -15.53 1.37 -9.80
CA VAL A 121 -16.49 2.46 -9.85
C VAL A 121 -16.59 3.02 -11.27
N HIS A 122 -17.51 2.48 -12.07
CA HIS A 122 -17.83 3.09 -13.37
C HIS A 122 -18.83 4.22 -13.16
N ALA A 123 -18.41 5.45 -13.40
CA ALA A 123 -19.18 6.68 -13.18
C ALA A 123 -20.56 6.71 -13.88
N ASN A 124 -20.74 5.90 -14.91
CA ASN A 124 -21.95 5.85 -15.76
C ASN A 124 -22.67 4.50 -15.73
N SER A 125 -22.31 3.58 -14.84
CA SER A 125 -22.99 2.28 -14.71
C SER A 125 -24.04 2.32 -13.62
N PRO A 126 -25.30 1.99 -13.88
CA PRO A 126 -26.32 1.84 -12.84
C PRO A 126 -26.02 0.67 -11.87
N THR A 127 -25.07 -0.17 -12.22
CA THR A 127 -24.57 -1.29 -11.40
C THR A 127 -23.19 -1.00 -10.80
N ALA A 128 -22.72 0.27 -10.82
CA ALA A 128 -21.46 0.63 -10.23
C ALA A 128 -21.41 0.15 -8.78
N SER A 129 -20.56 -0.82 -8.51
CA SER A 129 -20.31 -1.25 -7.14
C SER A 129 -19.48 -0.17 -6.47
N ARG A 130 -19.98 0.33 -5.34
CA ARG A 130 -19.17 1.22 -4.51
C ARG A 130 -17.91 0.50 -4.07
N PRO A 131 -16.77 1.22 -3.92
CA PRO A 131 -15.60 0.63 -3.30
C PRO A 131 -15.97 -0.01 -1.96
N SER A 132 -15.26 -1.05 -1.59
CA SER A 132 -15.30 -1.58 -0.22
C SER A 132 -15.07 -0.45 0.79
N SER A 133 -15.63 -0.54 1.99
CA SER A 133 -15.31 0.39 3.08
C SER A 133 -13.97 0.10 3.75
N SER A 134 -13.26 -0.93 3.30
CA SER A 134 -11.94 -1.33 3.78
C SER A 134 -11.13 -2.00 2.70
N LEU A 135 -9.81 -1.86 2.77
CA LEU A 135 -8.85 -2.60 1.98
C LEU A 135 -8.15 -3.63 2.87
N THR A 136 -8.02 -4.83 2.35
CA THR A 136 -7.33 -5.93 3.02
C THR A 136 -5.95 -6.12 2.39
N THR A 137 -4.93 -6.28 3.22
CA THR A 137 -3.56 -6.56 2.79
C THR A 137 -3.07 -7.87 3.37
N VAL A 138 -2.34 -8.64 2.57
CA VAL A 138 -1.68 -9.89 2.99
C VAL A 138 -0.21 -9.80 2.64
N GLY A 139 0.66 -10.24 3.52
CA GLY A 139 2.09 -10.15 3.25
C GLY A 139 2.95 -11.06 4.07
N GLY A 140 4.24 -10.93 3.85
CA GLY A 140 5.26 -11.66 4.59
C GLY A 140 6.45 -10.77 4.92
N PHE A 141 7.01 -10.99 6.10
CA PHE A 141 8.16 -10.26 6.61
C PHE A 141 9.25 -11.18 7.12
N VAL A 142 10.48 -10.72 6.95
CA VAL A 142 11.69 -11.28 7.54
C VAL A 142 12.34 -10.20 8.39
N ARG A 143 12.72 -10.55 9.61
CA ARG A 143 13.36 -9.62 10.55
C ARG A 143 14.63 -10.25 11.09
N LYS A 144 15.66 -9.41 11.29
CA LYS A 144 16.97 -9.84 11.78
C LYS A 144 17.51 -8.86 12.81
N GLY A 145 17.82 -9.35 13.98
CA GLY A 145 18.57 -8.60 14.98
C GLY A 145 20.06 -8.59 14.68
N LEU A 146 20.70 -7.44 14.83
CA LEU A 146 22.11 -7.21 14.57
C LEU A 146 22.74 -6.51 15.78
N TRP A 147 24.07 -6.64 15.93
CA TRP A 147 24.81 -5.91 16.94
C TRP A 147 25.63 -4.75 16.36
N PHE A 148 25.81 -4.74 15.05
CA PHE A 148 26.51 -3.67 14.32
C PHE A 148 25.50 -2.95 13.40
N PRO A 149 25.52 -1.62 13.26
CA PRO A 149 26.53 -0.67 13.78
C PRO A 149 26.40 -0.35 15.29
N LEU A 150 25.26 -0.66 15.91
CA LEU A 150 25.00 -0.47 17.34
C LEU A 150 24.42 -1.75 17.93
N PRO A 151 24.72 -2.09 19.19
CA PRO A 151 23.96 -3.10 19.88
C PRO A 151 22.48 -2.70 19.92
N ALA A 152 21.57 -3.68 19.91
CA ALA A 152 20.13 -3.45 19.86
C ALA A 152 19.63 -2.81 18.53
N PHE A 153 20.21 -3.22 17.41
CA PHE A 153 19.75 -2.88 16.07
C PHE A 153 18.95 -4.03 15.44
N GLU A 154 17.87 -3.71 14.77
CA GLU A 154 17.04 -4.66 14.04
C GLU A 154 16.70 -4.12 12.65
N PHE A 155 16.76 -4.98 11.67
CA PHE A 155 16.35 -4.71 10.31
C PHE A 155 15.22 -5.66 9.91
N GLY A 156 14.25 -5.15 9.17
CA GLY A 156 13.17 -5.95 8.60
C GLY A 156 12.90 -5.60 7.16
N ALA A 157 12.53 -6.61 6.37
CA ALA A 157 12.10 -6.44 4.99
C ALA A 157 10.93 -7.39 4.69
N GLY A 158 10.04 -6.97 3.81
CA GLY A 158 8.87 -7.75 3.44
C GLY A 158 8.15 -7.20 2.23
N ALA A 159 7.05 -7.84 1.90
CA ALA A 159 6.13 -7.38 0.86
C ALA A 159 4.70 -7.64 1.31
N ILE A 160 3.81 -6.75 0.91
CA ILE A 160 2.38 -6.88 1.10
C ILE A 160 1.67 -6.77 -0.25
N ASP A 161 0.58 -7.50 -0.40
CA ASP A 161 -0.34 -7.47 -1.52
C ASP A 161 -1.65 -6.82 -1.08
N VAL A 162 -2.24 -5.97 -1.93
CA VAL A 162 -3.55 -5.35 -1.69
C VAL A 162 -4.61 -6.21 -2.37
N LEU A 163 -5.36 -6.97 -1.60
CA LEU A 163 -6.31 -7.95 -2.14
C LEU A 163 -7.38 -7.30 -3.03
N GLY A 164 -7.65 -7.93 -4.16
CA GLY A 164 -8.58 -7.46 -5.18
C GLY A 164 -8.01 -6.30 -6.00
N SER A 165 -6.67 -6.24 -6.10
CA SER A 165 -5.94 -5.35 -7.00
C SER A 165 -4.66 -6.03 -7.49
N HIS A 166 -4.01 -5.44 -8.49
CA HIS A 166 -2.66 -5.81 -8.91
C HIS A 166 -1.57 -5.06 -8.11
N MET A 167 -1.99 -4.25 -7.13
CA MET A 167 -1.08 -3.44 -6.33
C MET A 167 -0.43 -4.25 -5.22
N TYR A 168 0.87 -4.14 -5.10
CA TYR A 168 1.64 -4.67 -4.00
C TYR A 168 2.69 -3.65 -3.54
N ALA A 169 3.19 -3.78 -2.32
CA ALA A 169 4.22 -2.88 -1.83
C ALA A 169 5.40 -3.66 -1.24
N MET A 170 6.61 -3.25 -1.63
CA MET A 170 7.84 -3.70 -0.99
C MET A 170 8.12 -2.80 0.21
N GLN A 171 8.41 -3.39 1.35
CA GLN A 171 8.56 -2.68 2.62
C GLN A 171 9.87 -3.02 3.29
N GLY A 172 10.44 -2.04 3.99
CA GLY A 172 11.63 -2.23 4.79
C GLY A 172 11.66 -1.28 5.99
N TYR A 173 12.38 -1.67 7.04
CA TYR A 173 12.61 -0.79 8.18
C TYR A 173 13.94 -1.08 8.87
N ALA A 174 14.41 -0.10 9.61
CA ALA A 174 15.50 -0.21 10.57
C ALA A 174 15.02 0.30 11.93
N LYS A 175 15.25 -0.46 12.99
CA LYS A 175 14.86 -0.14 14.37
C LYS A 175 16.09 -0.17 15.29
N ILE A 176 16.18 0.80 16.17
CA ILE A 176 17.19 0.90 17.21
C ILE A 176 16.46 0.97 18.55
N ALA A 177 16.69 0.01 19.44
CA ALA A 177 16.25 0.11 20.81
C ALA A 177 17.22 1.01 21.60
N LEU A 178 16.70 2.10 22.14
CA LEU A 178 17.47 3.02 22.99
C LEU A 178 17.61 2.45 24.38
N GLN A 179 16.62 1.69 24.81
CA GLN A 179 16.60 0.94 26.06
C GLN A 179 15.82 -0.33 25.87
N GLU A 180 16.40 -1.48 26.23
CA GLU A 180 15.72 -2.77 26.31
C GLU A 180 15.47 -3.11 27.77
N GLY A 181 14.20 -3.40 28.10
CA GLY A 181 13.82 -3.76 29.46
C GLY A 181 14.27 -5.18 29.78
N PHE A 182 15.38 -5.34 30.49
CA PHE A 182 15.73 -6.61 31.09
C PHE A 182 14.65 -7.05 32.08
N HIS A 183 14.39 -8.35 32.21
CA HIS A 183 13.23 -8.96 32.85
C HIS A 183 12.86 -8.41 34.25
N ASP A 184 13.80 -7.86 34.99
CA ASP A 184 13.60 -7.42 36.37
C ASP A 184 13.54 -5.89 36.56
N TRP A 185 13.63 -5.10 35.47
CA TRP A 185 13.56 -3.66 35.53
C TRP A 185 12.13 -3.15 35.39
N VAL A 186 11.77 -2.18 36.22
CA VAL A 186 10.45 -1.52 36.18
C VAL A 186 10.29 -0.68 34.91
N LEU A 187 11.38 -0.19 34.32
CA LEU A 187 11.35 0.65 33.15
C LEU A 187 10.94 -0.09 31.88
N PRO A 188 10.06 0.50 31.06
CA PRO A 188 9.71 -0.05 29.76
C PRO A 188 10.85 0.07 28.74
N SER A 189 10.79 -0.72 27.69
CA SER A 189 11.68 -0.61 26.53
C SER A 189 11.25 0.56 25.63
N PHE A 190 12.23 1.23 25.05
CA PHE A 190 12.04 2.33 24.10
C PHE A 190 12.82 2.08 22.83
N ALA A 191 12.20 2.33 21.69
CA ALA A 191 12.85 2.22 20.39
C ALA A 191 12.41 3.33 19.44
N VAL A 192 13.26 3.61 18.47
CA VAL A 192 12.96 4.43 17.29
C VAL A 192 13.12 3.56 16.06
N ARG A 193 12.18 3.69 15.12
CA ARG A 193 12.19 2.95 13.86
C ARG A 193 11.99 3.91 12.69
N GLY A 194 12.82 3.77 11.67
CA GLY A 194 12.61 4.34 10.35
C GLY A 194 12.10 3.28 9.39
N SER A 195 11.11 3.57 8.60
CA SER A 195 10.51 2.61 7.66
C SER A 195 10.28 3.23 6.28
N VAL A 196 10.22 2.38 5.26
CA VAL A 196 9.94 2.76 3.87
C VAL A 196 9.08 1.72 3.19
N SER A 197 8.20 2.18 2.33
CA SER A 197 7.37 1.34 1.47
C SER A 197 7.33 1.93 0.06
N GLN A 198 7.43 1.07 -0.95
CA GLN A 198 7.30 1.43 -2.35
C GLN A 198 6.13 0.67 -2.95
N LEU A 199 5.13 1.41 -3.46
CA LEU A 199 4.00 0.85 -4.20
C LEU A 199 4.46 0.41 -5.59
N LEU A 200 4.01 -0.75 -6.01
CA LEU A 200 4.30 -1.40 -7.29
C LEU A 200 2.99 -2.01 -7.84
N GLY A 201 3.02 -2.47 -9.10
CA GLY A 201 1.87 -3.14 -9.73
C GLY A 201 0.86 -2.18 -10.39
N THR A 202 1.10 -0.87 -10.38
CA THR A 202 0.30 0.13 -11.09
C THR A 202 1.21 1.06 -11.90
N SER A 203 0.76 1.43 -13.09
CA SER A 203 1.42 2.45 -13.93
C SER A 203 0.89 3.86 -13.67
N GLN A 204 -0.25 3.99 -13.00
CA GLN A 204 -0.93 5.26 -12.81
C GLN A 204 -0.35 6.10 -11.67
N VAL A 205 0.37 5.48 -10.73
CA VAL A 205 0.98 6.14 -9.57
C VAL A 205 2.33 5.54 -9.25
N ASN A 206 3.30 6.41 -9.00
CA ASN A 206 4.53 6.07 -8.31
C ASN A 206 4.45 6.64 -6.90
N MET A 207 4.38 5.76 -5.89
CA MET A 207 4.19 6.15 -4.50
C MET A 207 5.27 5.54 -3.61
N THR A 208 5.94 6.40 -2.85
CA THR A 208 6.85 6.02 -1.78
C THR A 208 6.33 6.57 -0.47
N VAL A 209 6.27 5.72 0.55
CA VAL A 209 5.86 6.11 1.90
C VAL A 209 7.01 5.91 2.86
N TRP A 210 7.38 6.97 3.57
CA TRP A 210 8.38 6.94 4.64
C TRP A 210 7.67 7.02 5.99
N GLY A 211 8.21 6.35 7.00
CA GLY A 211 7.67 6.39 8.35
C GLY A 211 8.78 6.60 9.39
N VAL A 212 8.48 7.38 10.41
CA VAL A 212 9.31 7.47 11.62
C VAL A 212 8.43 7.13 12.81
N ASP A 213 8.83 6.11 13.56
CA ASP A 213 8.08 5.57 14.69
C ASP A 213 8.86 5.74 15.99
N VAL A 214 8.13 6.05 17.06
CA VAL A 214 8.61 5.95 18.45
C VAL A 214 7.78 4.87 19.14
N LEU A 215 8.45 3.90 19.76
CA LEU A 215 7.83 2.73 20.36
C LEU A 215 8.16 2.62 21.85
N ILE A 216 7.17 2.15 22.59
CA ILE A 216 7.34 1.75 23.99
C ILE A 216 6.72 0.35 24.17
N SER A 217 7.38 -0.54 24.87
CA SER A 217 6.87 -1.86 25.20
C SER A 217 7.31 -2.34 26.56
N LYS A 218 6.61 -3.36 27.08
CA LYS A 218 7.02 -4.04 28.31
C LYS A 218 6.71 -5.53 28.19
N ALA A 219 7.73 -6.34 28.38
CA ALA A 219 7.60 -7.78 28.38
C ALA A 219 7.17 -8.33 29.74
N PHE A 220 6.28 -9.32 29.72
CA PHE A 220 5.81 -10.05 30.88
C PHE A 220 5.89 -11.55 30.61
N GLY A 221 6.62 -12.26 31.49
CA GLY A 221 6.69 -13.73 31.46
C GLY A 221 5.42 -14.35 32.04
N ILE A 222 4.89 -15.38 31.40
CA ILE A 222 3.73 -16.13 31.84
C ILE A 222 4.11 -17.59 31.98
N GLY A 223 4.10 -18.13 33.21
CA GLY A 223 4.30 -19.54 33.45
C GLY A 223 5.63 -20.15 33.00
N GLY A 224 6.66 -19.32 32.79
CA GLY A 224 8.02 -19.74 32.40
C GLY A 224 8.22 -20.12 30.93
N THR A 225 7.17 -20.30 30.15
CA THR A 225 7.24 -20.75 28.74
C THR A 225 6.62 -19.78 27.73
N ALA A 226 5.79 -18.87 28.22
CA ALA A 226 5.12 -17.86 27.40
C ALA A 226 5.58 -16.45 27.80
N ARG A 227 5.65 -15.55 26.84
CA ARG A 227 5.93 -14.12 27.02
C ARG A 227 4.87 -13.31 26.29
N ILE A 228 4.22 -12.38 26.98
CA ILE A 228 3.36 -11.38 26.37
C ILE A 228 4.04 -10.02 26.43
N GLU A 229 3.98 -9.27 25.37
CA GLU A 229 4.65 -7.97 25.26
C GLU A 229 3.69 -6.96 24.62
N PRO A 230 2.88 -6.27 25.44
CA PRO A 230 2.11 -5.12 24.97
C PRO A 230 3.04 -4.00 24.56
N TYR A 231 2.64 -3.29 23.51
CA TYR A 231 3.37 -2.14 23.01
C TYR A 231 2.44 -1.03 22.54
N PHE A 232 3.00 0.15 22.53
CA PHE A 232 2.37 1.34 22.01
C PHE A 232 3.35 2.07 21.10
N GLY A 233 2.86 2.65 20.01
CA GLY A 233 3.66 3.40 19.08
C GLY A 233 2.98 4.67 18.59
N TRP A 234 3.79 5.66 18.30
CA TRP A 234 3.41 6.86 17.58
C TRP A 234 4.26 6.98 16.33
N ASN A 235 3.60 7.28 15.21
CA ASN A 235 4.21 7.28 13.90
C ASN A 235 3.82 8.52 13.11
N VAL A 236 4.79 9.06 12.38
CA VAL A 236 4.58 10.07 11.35
C VAL A 236 4.88 9.44 10.00
N LEU A 237 3.92 9.49 9.10
CA LEU A 237 4.03 9.02 7.72
C LEU A 237 4.21 10.22 6.78
N PHE A 238 5.13 10.07 5.83
CA PHE A 238 5.40 11.00 4.75
C PHE A 238 5.14 10.26 3.43
N ILE A 239 4.10 10.67 2.70
CA ILE A 239 3.64 10.03 1.47
C ILE A 239 4.04 10.92 0.29
N ASP A 240 4.96 10.45 -0.56
CA ASP A 240 5.30 11.05 -1.85
C ASP A 240 4.59 10.25 -2.93
N ALA A 241 3.60 10.85 -3.58
CA ALA A 241 2.81 10.22 -4.63
C ALA A 241 2.83 11.09 -5.90
N ARG A 242 3.28 10.48 -6.99
CA ARG A 242 3.36 11.13 -8.31
C ARG A 242 2.49 10.37 -9.29
N SER A 243 1.67 11.11 -10.03
CA SER A 243 0.85 10.55 -11.09
C SER A 243 1.72 10.06 -12.24
N GLY A 244 1.42 8.87 -12.76
CA GLY A 244 1.83 8.46 -14.09
C GLY A 244 1.06 9.24 -15.17
N VAL A 245 1.37 8.96 -16.42
CA VAL A 245 0.60 9.47 -17.56
C VAL A 245 -0.71 8.68 -17.64
N ILE A 246 -1.80 9.43 -17.70
CA ILE A 246 -3.17 8.89 -17.80
C ILE A 246 -3.69 9.21 -19.18
N ASP A 247 -4.08 8.17 -19.90
CA ASP A 247 -4.74 8.30 -21.19
C ASP A 247 -6.26 8.43 -20.98
N ALA A 248 -6.82 9.55 -21.43
CA ALA A 248 -8.25 9.81 -21.31
C ALA A 248 -9.07 9.14 -22.42
N THR A 249 -8.42 8.73 -23.50
CA THR A 249 -9.06 8.19 -24.72
C THR A 249 -8.34 6.94 -25.26
N PRO A 250 -8.16 5.87 -24.44
CA PRO A 250 -7.38 4.69 -24.83
C PRO A 250 -7.94 3.99 -26.07
N SER A 251 -9.23 4.17 -26.38
CA SER A 251 -9.87 3.63 -27.57
C SER A 251 -9.61 4.45 -28.86
N CYS A 252 -9.03 5.62 -28.73
CA CYS A 252 -8.73 6.52 -29.85
C CYS A 252 -7.32 6.33 -30.42
N ASP A 253 -6.48 5.56 -29.74
CA ASP A 253 -5.13 5.23 -30.23
C ASP A 253 -5.22 4.43 -31.54
N ALA A 254 -4.52 4.87 -32.56
CA ALA A 254 -4.48 4.22 -33.86
C ALA A 254 -4.02 2.75 -33.76
N TYR A 255 -3.16 2.44 -32.79
CA TYR A 255 -2.74 1.08 -32.49
C TYR A 255 -3.88 0.23 -31.94
N ALA A 256 -4.67 0.74 -30.99
CA ALA A 256 -5.82 0.03 -30.45
C ALA A 256 -6.90 -0.19 -31.52
N GLN A 257 -7.13 0.81 -32.38
CA GLN A 257 -8.06 0.71 -33.50
C GLN A 257 -7.57 -0.34 -34.55
N HIS A 258 -6.28 -0.37 -34.85
CA HIS A 258 -5.71 -1.37 -35.76
C HIS A 258 -5.84 -2.81 -35.27
N LEU A 259 -5.71 -3.02 -33.95
CA LEU A 259 -5.91 -4.34 -33.33
C LEU A 259 -7.39 -4.78 -33.33
N LEU A 260 -8.32 -3.83 -33.14
CA LEU A 260 -9.75 -4.12 -33.07
C LEU A 260 -10.39 -4.30 -34.45
N ALA A 261 -9.93 -3.58 -35.46
CA ALA A 261 -10.46 -3.62 -36.82
C ALA A 261 -9.37 -3.27 -37.87
N PRO A 262 -8.50 -4.23 -38.26
CA PRO A 262 -7.47 -3.99 -39.25
C PRO A 262 -8.07 -3.43 -40.56
N GLY A 263 -7.69 -2.24 -40.97
CA GLY A 263 -8.13 -1.59 -42.20
C GLY A 263 -9.37 -0.69 -42.09
N THR A 264 -9.89 -0.46 -40.88
CA THR A 264 -10.94 0.52 -40.62
C THR A 264 -10.37 1.69 -39.81
N THR A 265 -10.39 2.87 -40.37
CA THR A 265 -10.18 4.14 -39.65
C THR A 265 -11.55 4.61 -39.16
N GLN A 266 -12.12 3.95 -38.17
CA GLN A 266 -13.37 4.41 -37.59
C GLN A 266 -13.06 5.18 -36.30
N ALA A 267 -13.04 6.50 -36.41
CA ALA A 267 -13.01 7.36 -35.26
C ALA A 267 -14.19 7.00 -34.34
N GLY A 268 -13.91 6.48 -33.15
CA GLY A 268 -14.93 6.31 -32.11
C GLY A 268 -15.56 7.66 -31.80
N SER A 269 -16.84 7.70 -31.46
CA SER A 269 -17.49 8.93 -31.02
C SER A 269 -16.79 9.46 -29.75
N GLY A 270 -16.05 10.54 -29.88
CA GLY A 270 -15.28 11.14 -28.80
C GLY A 270 -13.77 11.28 -29.05
N CYS A 271 -13.27 10.72 -30.15
CA CYS A 271 -11.89 10.93 -30.58
C CYS A 271 -11.76 12.27 -31.31
N ASP A 272 -10.63 12.95 -31.14
CA ASP A 272 -10.35 14.21 -31.81
C ASP A 272 -9.95 13.93 -33.27
N PRO A 273 -10.73 14.39 -34.26
CA PRO A 273 -10.41 14.19 -35.69
C PRO A 273 -9.07 14.80 -36.13
N ALA A 274 -8.55 15.78 -35.39
CA ALA A 274 -7.26 16.40 -35.69
C ALA A 274 -6.07 15.46 -35.34
N ASN A 275 -6.27 14.51 -34.45
CA ASN A 275 -5.28 13.51 -34.03
C ASN A 275 -5.59 12.11 -34.60
N ASP A 276 -6.65 12.00 -35.38
CA ASP A 276 -7.09 10.77 -36.01
C ASP A 276 -6.02 10.28 -37.01
N GLY A 277 -5.44 9.10 -36.71
CA GLY A 277 -4.41 8.49 -37.56
C GLY A 277 -2.97 8.69 -37.08
N THR A 278 -2.74 9.32 -35.96
CA THR A 278 -1.43 9.27 -35.29
C THR A 278 -1.33 8.02 -34.39
N TRP A 279 -0.17 7.40 -34.36
CA TRP A 279 0.06 6.17 -33.56
C TRP A 279 -0.07 6.41 -32.05
N ASN A 280 -0.09 7.66 -31.62
CA ASN A 280 -0.23 8.08 -30.24
C ASN A 280 -1.14 9.31 -30.20
N ASP A 281 -2.33 9.16 -29.63
CA ASP A 281 -3.17 10.30 -29.27
C ASP A 281 -2.64 10.95 -27.99
N LEU A 282 -1.51 11.65 -28.10
CA LEU A 282 -0.87 12.35 -26.97
C LEU A 282 -1.67 13.58 -26.54
N GLY A 283 -2.61 14.07 -27.35
CA GLY A 283 -3.39 15.26 -27.05
C GLY A 283 -4.35 15.10 -25.89
N ASN A 284 -4.76 13.86 -25.60
CA ASN A 284 -5.69 13.53 -24.52
C ASN A 284 -5.02 12.87 -23.30
N ASN A 285 -3.70 12.81 -23.30
CA ASN A 285 -2.95 12.33 -22.16
C ASN A 285 -2.71 13.44 -21.14
N PHE A 286 -2.83 13.14 -19.86
CA PHE A 286 -2.58 14.08 -18.79
C PHE A 286 -1.88 13.44 -17.60
N THR A 287 -1.35 14.28 -16.71
CA THR A 287 -0.85 13.89 -15.39
C THR A 287 -1.47 14.81 -14.34
N PHE A 288 -1.74 14.29 -13.15
CA PHE A 288 -2.01 15.17 -12.01
C PHE A 288 -0.75 15.98 -11.68
N ALA A 289 -0.94 17.21 -11.21
CA ALA A 289 0.18 18.06 -10.83
C ALA A 289 1.04 17.39 -9.76
N SER A 290 2.34 17.64 -9.81
CA SER A 290 3.24 17.26 -8.72
C SER A 290 2.83 18.00 -7.46
N GLN A 291 2.61 17.28 -6.38
CA GLN A 291 2.13 17.80 -5.11
C GLN A 291 3.19 17.62 -4.02
N ASP A 292 3.11 18.46 -3.00
CA ASP A 292 3.96 18.35 -1.82
C ASP A 292 3.66 17.07 -1.03
N ILE A 293 4.66 16.62 -0.28
CA ILE A 293 4.57 15.43 0.57
C ILE A 293 3.35 15.52 1.49
N ILE A 294 2.58 14.45 1.51
CA ILE A 294 1.42 14.30 2.38
C ILE A 294 1.88 13.76 3.73
N THR A 295 1.50 14.41 4.82
CA THR A 295 1.85 13.96 6.18
C THR A 295 0.62 13.39 6.87
N ARG A 296 0.78 12.19 7.50
CA ARG A 296 -0.26 11.53 8.30
C ARG A 296 0.31 11.10 9.65
N TYR A 297 -0.52 11.15 10.68
CA TYR A 297 -0.16 10.72 12.04
C TYR A 297 -0.92 9.45 12.40
N ARG A 298 -0.22 8.47 12.95
CA ARG A 298 -0.76 7.18 13.34
C ARG A 298 -0.37 6.85 14.79
N TRP A 299 -1.34 6.32 15.53
CA TRP A 299 -1.17 5.74 16.85
C TRP A 299 -1.42 4.25 16.75
N SER A 300 -0.53 3.45 17.30
CA SER A 300 -0.58 2.00 17.26
C SER A 300 -0.60 1.44 18.66
N VAL A 301 -1.46 0.46 18.89
CA VAL A 301 -1.52 -0.34 20.12
C VAL A 301 -1.52 -1.80 19.74
N GLY A 302 -0.64 -2.59 20.34
CA GLY A 302 -0.56 -4.00 20.02
C GLY A 302 0.00 -4.84 21.17
N ALA A 303 -0.02 -6.14 20.95
CA ALA A 303 0.61 -7.11 21.85
C ALA A 303 1.19 -8.28 21.06
N LYS A 304 2.42 -8.67 21.39
CA LYS A 304 3.08 -9.87 20.87
C LYS A 304 3.03 -10.95 21.93
N LEU A 305 2.48 -12.12 21.60
CA LEU A 305 2.54 -13.33 22.38
C LEU A 305 3.59 -14.27 21.77
N LYS A 306 4.60 -14.65 22.55
CA LYS A 306 5.62 -15.62 22.14
C LYS A 306 5.49 -16.89 22.97
N LEU A 307 5.42 -18.03 22.29
CA LEU A 307 5.36 -19.38 22.86
C LEU A 307 6.51 -20.18 22.27
N SER A 308 7.62 -20.27 22.98
CA SER A 308 8.86 -20.86 22.47
C SER A 308 9.33 -20.15 21.18
N VAL A 309 9.28 -20.82 20.04
CA VAL A 309 9.64 -20.28 18.72
C VAL A 309 8.44 -19.72 17.96
N LEU A 310 7.23 -20.00 18.38
CA LEU A 310 6.02 -19.47 17.74
C LEU A 310 5.66 -18.12 18.34
N PHE A 311 5.16 -17.23 17.51
CA PHE A 311 4.59 -15.98 18.00
C PHE A 311 3.31 -15.61 17.25
N LEU A 312 2.50 -14.80 17.94
CA LEU A 312 1.32 -14.14 17.41
C LEU A 312 1.38 -12.68 17.84
N THR A 313 1.15 -11.76 16.90
CA THR A 313 1.04 -10.34 17.19
C THR A 313 -0.31 -9.83 16.70
N VAL A 314 -0.97 -9.05 17.52
CA VAL A 314 -2.18 -8.28 17.15
C VAL A 314 -1.90 -6.81 17.31
N GLU A 315 -2.40 -5.99 16.38
CA GLU A 315 -2.20 -4.55 16.37
C GLU A 315 -3.45 -3.84 15.89
N GLY A 316 -3.78 -2.75 16.54
CA GLY A 316 -4.81 -1.81 16.12
C GLY A 316 -4.21 -0.43 15.95
N ASP A 317 -4.54 0.24 14.84
CA ASP A 317 -4.05 1.57 14.52
C ASP A 317 -5.20 2.57 14.42
N LEU A 318 -4.94 3.78 14.89
CA LEU A 318 -5.78 4.95 14.70
C LEU A 318 -5.01 6.00 13.92
N ILE A 319 -5.48 6.34 12.73
CA ILE A 319 -4.83 7.30 11.84
C ILE A 319 -5.68 8.57 11.77
N GLN A 320 -5.08 9.71 12.05
CA GLN A 320 -5.77 10.99 11.98
C GLN A 320 -6.17 11.31 10.54
N GLY A 321 -7.27 12.06 10.35
CA GLY A 321 -7.67 12.58 9.05
C GLY A 321 -6.59 13.47 8.43
N GLY A 322 -6.55 13.56 7.11
CA GLY A 322 -5.63 14.42 6.39
C GLY A 322 -5.89 15.88 6.73
N SER A 323 -4.80 16.62 6.88
CA SER A 323 -4.81 18.06 7.11
C SER A 323 -3.62 18.73 6.42
N SER A 324 -2.88 17.98 5.59
CA SER A 324 -1.75 18.52 4.87
C SER A 324 -2.23 19.37 3.69
N HIS A 325 -1.60 20.52 3.50
CA HIS A 325 -1.83 21.41 2.39
C HIS A 325 -0.68 21.29 1.39
N ASP A 326 -0.98 21.51 0.14
CA ASP A 326 0.01 21.71 -0.90
C ASP A 326 0.52 23.16 -0.86
N SER A 327 1.68 23.43 -1.45
CA SER A 327 2.16 24.80 -1.68
C SER A 327 1.18 25.62 -2.53
N ASN A 328 0.40 24.98 -3.40
CA ASN A 328 -0.81 25.54 -3.97
C ASN A 328 -1.94 25.43 -2.94
N ALA A 329 -2.31 26.53 -2.32
CA ALA A 329 -3.30 26.61 -1.24
C ALA A 329 -4.70 26.07 -1.61
N ASP A 330 -5.01 25.95 -2.90
CA ASP A 330 -6.28 25.44 -3.39
C ASP A 330 -6.34 23.89 -3.40
N ILE A 331 -5.19 23.20 -3.25
CA ILE A 331 -5.11 21.74 -3.20
C ILE A 331 -5.07 21.27 -1.74
N VAL A 332 -6.14 20.64 -1.30
CA VAL A 332 -6.32 20.21 0.08
C VAL A 332 -6.41 18.70 0.22
N ASP A 333 -5.91 18.18 1.34
CA ASP A 333 -6.11 16.79 1.77
C ASP A 333 -7.38 16.71 2.62
N SER A 334 -8.45 16.15 2.06
CA SER A 334 -9.74 15.93 2.73
C SER A 334 -9.91 14.49 3.21
N SER A 335 -8.84 13.69 3.24
CA SER A 335 -8.90 12.28 3.65
C SER A 335 -9.46 12.10 5.07
N ALA A 336 -10.20 11.02 5.27
CA ALA A 336 -10.84 10.71 6.54
C ALA A 336 -9.85 10.17 7.58
N LYS A 337 -10.33 10.10 8.81
CA LYS A 337 -9.73 9.21 9.81
C LYS A 337 -9.84 7.78 9.32
N GLN A 338 -8.79 6.99 9.56
CA GLN A 338 -8.76 5.58 9.23
C GLN A 338 -8.47 4.77 10.49
N GLU A 339 -9.00 3.57 10.50
CA GLU A 339 -8.71 2.56 11.51
C GLU A 339 -8.10 1.36 10.80
N SER A 340 -7.11 0.74 11.41
CA SER A 340 -6.50 -0.48 10.89
C SER A 340 -6.43 -1.52 11.99
N PHE A 341 -6.65 -2.77 11.60
CA PHE A 341 -6.42 -3.93 12.44
C PHE A 341 -5.47 -4.88 11.70
N ALA A 342 -4.50 -5.41 12.42
CA ALA A 342 -3.54 -6.32 11.83
C ALA A 342 -3.22 -7.50 12.74
N LEU A 343 -2.94 -8.63 12.09
CA LEU A 343 -2.53 -9.88 12.70
C LEU A 343 -1.25 -10.36 12.04
N SER A 344 -0.26 -10.75 12.83
CA SER A 344 0.98 -11.38 12.36
C SER A 344 1.24 -12.64 13.13
N ALA A 345 1.61 -13.71 12.44
CA ALA A 345 2.00 -14.97 13.05
C ALA A 345 3.24 -15.53 12.37
N GLY A 346 4.09 -16.24 13.12
CA GLY A 346 5.31 -16.76 12.55
C GLY A 346 6.23 -17.44 13.53
N LEU A 347 7.50 -17.49 13.13
CA LEU A 347 8.59 -18.14 13.84
C LEU A 347 9.62 -17.08 14.27
N ASP A 348 10.10 -17.19 15.50
CA ASP A 348 11.02 -16.27 16.16
C ASP A 348 12.10 -17.09 16.85
N PHE A 349 13.31 -17.10 16.28
CA PHE A 349 14.47 -17.91 16.66
C PHE A 349 15.53 -17.09 17.38
#